data_497d1b974904454347e539e4a5e1de65
#
_entry.id   497d1b974904454347e539e4a5e1de65
#
_cell.length_a   1.000
_cell.length_b   1.000
_cell.length_c   1.000
_cell.angle_alpha   90.00
_cell.angle_beta   90.00
_cell.angle_gamma   90.00
#
_symmetry.space_group_name_H-M   'P 1'
#
loop_
_entity.id
_entity.type
_entity.pdbx_description
1 polymer ?
#
loop_
_entity_poly.entity_id
_entity_poly.type
_entity_poly.pdbx_seq_one_letter_code
_entity_poly.pdbx_strand_id
1 'polypeptide(L)'
;MDSIVSLKGMGKVFHTKNGDVKALDNINLDINRGEIFGIIGLSGAGKSTLVRCINYLEIPTEGDVFFEGKGLKGMSELQIRRVRRDMGMIFQQFNLLSQRNILDNVCFPLEISGVPKPKARQRAKELLNLVGLSDREKAYPAQLSGGQKQRVAIARAVATNPKLLLCDEATSALDPNTTKQILDLIKDINKKMGITVIVITHEMKVIESICDRVAIIENSKIAEVGKVEDIFADPQSEIGKKLILGDVMERKEIVSGVKLRIEFDGRSSFEPVLSNMILSCDIPVNILYAQTKDIGGSAYGHMIIQISGEEEDQKAKRYLDSIKMSYHELDFSDNDNEKISLEKRKED
;
A
#
# COMPACT_ATOMS: atom_id res chain seq x y z
N MET A 1 -5.07 12.02 -17.61
CA MET A 1 -5.87 10.99 -16.87
C MET A 1 -6.79 11.72 -15.93
N ASP A 2 -8.02 11.21 -15.70
CA ASP A 2 -9.01 11.86 -14.84
C ASP A 2 -8.73 11.48 -13.38
N SER A 3 -8.15 12.41 -12.61
CA SER A 3 -7.82 12.21 -11.20
C SER A 3 -9.08 12.40 -10.35
N ILE A 4 -9.39 11.42 -9.47
CA ILE A 4 -10.48 11.53 -8.50
C ILE A 4 -10.05 12.29 -7.25
N VAL A 5 -8.79 12.12 -6.83
CA VAL A 5 -8.16 12.82 -5.70
C VAL A 5 -6.88 13.47 -6.17
N SER A 6 -6.70 14.76 -5.90
CA SER A 6 -5.45 15.49 -6.07
C SER A 6 -5.06 16.19 -4.79
N LEU A 7 -3.82 15.99 -4.36
CA LEU A 7 -3.21 16.69 -3.23
C LEU A 7 -2.19 17.68 -3.78
N LYS A 8 -2.30 18.95 -3.37
CA LYS A 8 -1.42 20.00 -3.89
C LYS A 8 -0.75 20.75 -2.74
N GLY A 9 0.54 20.53 -2.57
CA GLY A 9 1.34 21.14 -1.51
C GLY A 9 0.76 20.87 -0.11
N MET A 10 0.11 19.73 0.09
CA MET A 10 -0.65 19.48 1.31
C MET A 10 0.29 19.18 2.47
N GLY A 11 0.16 19.95 3.54
CA GLY A 11 0.87 19.81 4.81
C GLY A 11 -0.07 19.70 5.99
N LYS A 12 0.38 19.01 7.05
CA LYS A 12 -0.32 18.94 8.33
C LYS A 12 0.64 19.03 9.50
N VAL A 13 0.44 20.04 10.32
CA VAL A 13 1.14 20.23 11.59
C VAL A 13 0.14 20.07 12.73
N PHE A 14 0.50 19.30 13.74
CA PHE A 14 -0.22 19.22 15.01
C PHE A 14 0.51 20.03 16.06
N HIS A 15 -0.18 21.00 16.65
CA HIS A 15 0.35 21.79 17.77
C HIS A 15 0.10 21.02 19.07
N THR A 16 1.16 20.60 19.73
CA THR A 16 1.09 19.86 21.00
C THR A 16 1.74 20.64 22.13
N LYS A 17 1.48 20.23 23.37
CA LYS A 17 2.14 20.85 24.56
C LYS A 17 3.67 20.71 24.52
N ASN A 18 4.18 19.70 23.81
CA ASN A 18 5.61 19.39 23.72
C ASN A 18 6.25 19.93 22.44
N GLY A 19 5.56 20.80 21.70
CA GLY A 19 6.02 21.38 20.44
C GLY A 19 5.19 20.94 19.23
N ASP A 20 5.56 21.44 18.08
CA ASP A 20 4.87 21.16 16.81
C ASP A 20 5.35 19.85 16.20
N VAL A 21 4.40 19.02 15.79
CA VAL A 21 4.66 17.77 15.09
C VAL A 21 4.19 17.89 13.64
N LYS A 22 5.13 17.95 12.71
CA LYS A 22 4.85 17.99 11.28
C LYS A 22 4.56 16.56 10.79
N ALA A 23 3.28 16.20 10.65
CA ALA A 23 2.87 14.87 10.25
C ALA A 23 2.88 14.67 8.74
N LEU A 24 2.69 15.75 7.95
CA LEU A 24 2.75 15.76 6.49
C LEU A 24 3.44 17.04 6.01
N ASP A 25 4.31 16.91 5.02
CA ASP A 25 5.13 18.00 4.48
C ASP A 25 5.08 18.01 2.95
N ASN A 26 4.43 19.03 2.37
CA ASN A 26 4.38 19.30 0.93
C ASN A 26 3.99 18.07 0.09
N ILE A 27 2.93 17.39 0.48
CA ILE A 27 2.42 16.22 -0.25
C ILE A 27 1.78 16.66 -1.56
N ASN A 28 2.30 16.13 -2.68
CA ASN A 28 1.75 16.28 -4.01
C ASN A 28 1.46 14.89 -4.59
N LEU A 29 0.20 14.59 -4.88
CA LEU A 29 -0.21 13.24 -5.30
C LEU A 29 -1.50 13.29 -6.09
N ASP A 30 -1.52 12.58 -7.23
CA ASP A 30 -2.73 12.36 -8.03
C ASP A 30 -3.10 10.88 -8.04
N ILE A 31 -4.36 10.60 -7.70
CA ILE A 31 -4.95 9.27 -7.69
C ILE A 31 -6.02 9.21 -8.78
N ASN A 32 -5.88 8.26 -9.70
CA ASN A 32 -6.74 8.16 -10.87
C ASN A 32 -8.07 7.48 -10.54
N ARG A 33 -9.10 7.79 -11.32
CA ARG A 33 -10.41 7.18 -11.17
C ARG A 33 -10.37 5.68 -11.50
N GLY A 34 -10.95 4.86 -10.62
CA GLY A 34 -11.10 3.42 -10.82
C GLY A 34 -9.87 2.57 -10.45
N GLU A 35 -8.70 3.18 -10.18
CA GLU A 35 -7.52 2.44 -9.73
C GLU A 35 -7.60 1.98 -8.26
N ILE A 36 -6.85 0.96 -7.91
CA ILE A 36 -6.53 0.62 -6.52
C ILE A 36 -5.14 1.20 -6.23
N PHE A 37 -5.10 2.26 -5.43
CA PHE A 37 -3.87 2.98 -5.11
C PHE A 37 -3.37 2.63 -3.71
N GLY A 38 -2.10 2.23 -3.60
CA GLY A 38 -1.44 1.91 -2.35
C GLY A 38 -0.74 3.09 -1.71
N ILE A 39 -0.74 3.15 -0.38
CA ILE A 39 0.08 4.07 0.41
C ILE A 39 0.82 3.24 1.44
N ILE A 40 2.16 3.18 1.33
CA ILE A 40 3.00 2.38 2.21
C ILE A 40 4.08 3.24 2.88
N GLY A 41 4.56 2.82 4.03
CA GLY A 41 5.63 3.46 4.78
C GLY A 41 5.74 2.89 6.19
N LEU A 42 6.79 3.22 6.90
CA LEU A 42 7.02 2.77 8.27
C LEU A 42 5.96 3.33 9.25
N SER A 43 5.90 2.78 10.46
CA SER A 43 5.04 3.32 11.51
C SER A 43 5.42 4.78 11.81
N GLY A 44 4.44 5.65 11.99
CA GLY A 44 4.67 7.07 12.23
C GLY A 44 4.98 7.93 11.00
N ALA A 45 5.11 7.37 9.79
CA ALA A 45 5.42 8.12 8.57
C ALA A 45 4.35 9.13 8.10
N GLY A 46 3.15 9.15 8.74
CA GLY A 46 2.06 10.08 8.39
C GLY A 46 0.90 9.46 7.61
N LYS A 47 0.93 8.16 7.31
CA LYS A 47 -0.08 7.47 6.47
C LYS A 47 -1.53 7.68 6.90
N SER A 48 -1.86 7.40 8.17
CA SER A 48 -3.23 7.58 8.69
C SER A 48 -3.63 9.05 8.75
N THR A 49 -2.68 9.97 8.97
CA THR A 49 -2.94 11.42 8.88
C THR A 49 -3.28 11.81 7.45
N LEU A 50 -2.57 11.26 6.46
CA LEU A 50 -2.83 11.51 5.04
C LEU A 50 -4.26 11.12 4.64
N VAL A 51 -4.70 9.92 5.03
CA VAL A 51 -6.06 9.47 4.75
C VAL A 51 -7.11 10.33 5.44
N ARG A 52 -6.87 10.71 6.69
CA ARG A 52 -7.79 11.60 7.41
C ARG A 52 -7.84 12.99 6.77
N CYS A 53 -6.75 13.47 6.15
CA CYS A 53 -6.77 14.69 5.35
C CYS A 53 -7.53 14.49 4.04
N ILE A 54 -7.35 13.37 3.33
CA ILE A 54 -8.11 13.05 2.10
C ILE A 54 -9.62 13.03 2.38
N ASN A 55 -10.04 12.39 3.47
CA ASN A 55 -11.45 12.37 3.91
C ASN A 55 -11.88 13.65 4.63
N TYR A 56 -10.96 14.63 4.74
CA TYR A 56 -11.16 15.92 5.43
C TYR A 56 -11.63 15.78 6.89
N LEU A 57 -11.34 14.63 7.53
CA LEU A 57 -11.49 14.43 8.99
C LEU A 57 -10.45 15.24 9.75
N GLU A 58 -9.27 15.38 9.16
CA GLU A 58 -8.22 16.32 9.56
C GLU A 58 -8.12 17.40 8.49
N ILE A 59 -8.21 18.66 8.90
CA ILE A 59 -8.05 19.79 7.99
C ILE A 59 -6.55 20.02 7.76
N PRO A 60 -6.06 20.02 6.49
CA PRO A 60 -4.69 20.40 6.19
C PRO A 60 -4.33 21.79 6.74
N THR A 61 -3.11 21.97 7.23
CA THR A 61 -2.60 23.29 7.66
C THR A 61 -2.10 24.09 6.46
N GLU A 62 -1.59 23.39 5.44
CA GLU A 62 -1.08 23.98 4.20
C GLU A 62 -1.63 23.24 2.99
N GLY A 63 -1.60 23.89 1.81
CA GLY A 63 -2.08 23.30 0.57
C GLY A 63 -3.58 23.04 0.53
N ASP A 64 -4.00 22.12 -0.31
CA ASP A 64 -5.40 21.73 -0.45
C ASP A 64 -5.57 20.29 -0.94
N VAL A 65 -6.74 19.72 -0.67
CA VAL A 65 -7.25 18.44 -1.15
C VAL A 65 -8.33 18.70 -2.18
N PHE A 66 -8.19 18.13 -3.35
CA PHE A 66 -9.20 18.18 -4.40
C PHE A 66 -9.87 16.81 -4.52
N PHE A 67 -11.18 16.79 -4.52
CA PHE A 67 -12.00 15.62 -4.80
C PHE A 67 -12.90 15.89 -6.01
N GLU A 68 -12.81 15.06 -7.04
CA GLU A 68 -13.49 15.28 -8.33
C GLU A 68 -13.25 16.68 -8.91
N GLY A 69 -12.01 17.15 -8.84
CA GLY A 69 -11.61 18.47 -9.32
C GLY A 69 -12.04 19.66 -8.45
N LYS A 70 -12.76 19.43 -7.35
CA LYS A 70 -13.22 20.49 -6.44
C LYS A 70 -12.31 20.56 -5.22
N GLY A 71 -11.70 21.72 -4.97
CA GLY A 71 -10.92 21.98 -3.75
C GLY A 71 -11.83 21.96 -2.51
N LEU A 72 -11.36 21.30 -1.46
CA LEU A 72 -12.14 21.16 -0.21
C LEU A 72 -11.90 22.33 0.75
N LYS A 73 -10.80 23.05 0.57
CA LYS A 73 -10.46 24.22 1.38
C LYS A 73 -11.54 25.31 1.23
N GLY A 74 -12.02 25.81 2.37
CA GLY A 74 -13.06 26.84 2.40
C GLY A 74 -14.50 26.33 2.21
N MET A 75 -14.71 25.05 2.01
CA MET A 75 -16.05 24.47 2.00
C MET A 75 -16.68 24.54 3.39
N SER A 76 -17.99 24.81 3.45
CA SER A 76 -18.76 24.72 4.68
C SER A 76 -18.86 23.26 5.17
N GLU A 77 -19.11 23.09 6.46
CA GLU A 77 -19.28 21.76 7.05
C GLU A 77 -20.37 20.93 6.35
N LEU A 78 -21.46 21.58 5.93
CA LEU A 78 -22.52 20.91 5.18
C LEU A 78 -22.05 20.42 3.80
N GLN A 79 -21.20 21.17 3.11
CA GLN A 79 -20.60 20.78 1.83
C GLN A 79 -19.64 19.61 2.04
N ILE A 80 -18.77 19.67 3.06
CA ILE A 80 -17.86 18.57 3.40
C ILE A 80 -18.63 17.28 3.75
N ARG A 81 -19.72 17.38 4.52
CA ARG A 81 -20.60 16.22 4.81
C ARG A 81 -21.18 15.61 3.52
N ARG A 82 -21.51 16.42 2.51
CA ARG A 82 -21.96 15.91 1.21
C ARG A 82 -20.84 15.19 0.46
N VAL A 83 -19.63 15.77 0.44
CA VAL A 83 -18.45 15.13 -0.18
C VAL A 83 -18.15 13.79 0.48
N ARG A 84 -18.20 13.70 1.82
CA ARG A 84 -17.96 12.46 2.56
C ARG A 84 -18.97 11.34 2.27
N ARG A 85 -20.16 11.64 1.73
CA ARG A 85 -21.12 10.60 1.28
C ARG A 85 -20.58 9.83 0.07
N ASP A 86 -19.75 10.48 -0.75
CA ASP A 86 -19.10 9.88 -1.90
C ASP A 86 -17.76 9.20 -1.53
N MET A 87 -17.38 9.19 -0.24
CA MET A 87 -16.19 8.57 0.30
C MET A 87 -16.57 7.52 1.36
N GLY A 88 -16.35 6.24 1.09
CA GLY A 88 -16.43 5.19 2.09
C GLY A 88 -15.12 5.08 2.87
N MET A 89 -15.17 4.68 4.14
CA MET A 89 -13.97 4.45 4.93
C MET A 89 -14.08 3.16 5.74
N ILE A 90 -13.03 2.34 5.64
CA ILE A 90 -12.79 1.14 6.44
C ILE A 90 -11.65 1.48 7.39
N PHE A 91 -11.91 1.35 8.69
CA PHE A 91 -10.95 1.68 9.75
C PHE A 91 -10.19 0.43 10.18
N GLN A 92 -9.01 0.62 10.74
CA GLN A 92 -8.18 -0.43 11.33
C GLN A 92 -8.93 -1.26 12.40
N GLN A 93 -9.66 -0.57 13.28
CA GLN A 93 -10.64 -1.21 14.18
C GLN A 93 -11.99 -1.14 13.49
N PHE A 94 -12.65 -2.23 13.25
CA PHE A 94 -13.90 -2.39 12.48
C PHE A 94 -14.96 -1.29 12.72
N ASN A 95 -14.96 -0.67 13.91
CA ASN A 95 -15.84 0.43 14.34
C ASN A 95 -17.33 0.12 14.11
N LEU A 96 -17.73 -1.15 14.31
CA LEU A 96 -19.12 -1.54 14.24
C LEU A 96 -19.88 -1.04 15.46
N LEU A 97 -21.13 -0.64 15.24
CA LEU A 97 -22.05 -0.23 16.29
C LEU A 97 -22.46 -1.48 17.08
N SER A 98 -21.92 -1.65 18.29
CA SER A 98 -22.09 -2.84 19.12
C SER A 98 -23.54 -3.08 19.53
N GLN A 99 -24.34 -2.01 19.66
CA GLN A 99 -25.75 -2.07 20.03
C GLN A 99 -26.70 -2.31 18.85
N ARG A 100 -26.19 -2.39 17.62
CA ARG A 100 -26.96 -2.67 16.40
C ARG A 100 -26.57 -4.05 15.85
N ASN A 101 -27.56 -4.77 15.32
CA ASN A 101 -27.30 -5.99 14.56
C ASN A 101 -26.57 -5.67 13.25
N ILE A 102 -26.17 -6.71 12.52
CA ILE A 102 -25.35 -6.58 11.30
C ILE A 102 -26.09 -5.84 10.18
N LEU A 103 -27.38 -6.17 9.98
CA LEU A 103 -28.18 -5.47 8.97
C LEU A 103 -28.29 -3.98 9.29
N ASP A 104 -28.56 -3.63 10.54
CA ASP A 104 -28.73 -2.24 10.97
C ASP A 104 -27.39 -1.48 10.99
N ASN A 105 -26.24 -2.16 11.14
CA ASN A 105 -24.91 -1.58 10.93
C ASN A 105 -24.73 -1.15 9.47
N VAL A 106 -25.11 -2.00 8.50
CA VAL A 106 -25.00 -1.67 7.07
C VAL A 106 -26.04 -0.64 6.65
N CYS A 107 -27.24 -0.62 7.24
CA CYS A 107 -28.25 0.40 7.02
C CYS A 107 -27.84 1.81 7.49
N PHE A 108 -26.97 1.89 8.51
CA PHE A 108 -26.69 3.15 9.21
C PHE A 108 -26.25 4.32 8.30
N PRO A 109 -25.27 4.19 7.38
CA PRO A 109 -24.91 5.28 6.47
C PRO A 109 -26.06 5.67 5.52
N LEU A 110 -26.90 4.73 5.14
CA LEU A 110 -28.09 4.99 4.31
C LEU A 110 -29.16 5.80 5.08
N GLU A 111 -29.36 5.47 6.37
CA GLU A 111 -30.25 6.19 7.27
C GLU A 111 -29.80 7.66 7.42
N ILE A 112 -28.50 7.89 7.68
CA ILE A 112 -27.93 9.25 7.79
C ILE A 112 -28.07 10.01 6.46
N SER A 113 -28.00 9.29 5.33
CA SER A 113 -28.16 9.88 4.00
C SER A 113 -29.62 10.18 3.63
N GLY A 114 -30.58 9.84 4.51
CA GLY A 114 -32.02 10.11 4.29
C GLY A 114 -32.70 9.08 3.37
N VAL A 115 -32.07 7.91 3.14
CA VAL A 115 -32.68 6.83 2.34
C VAL A 115 -33.86 6.22 3.11
N PRO A 116 -35.06 6.08 2.49
CA PRO A 116 -36.22 5.45 3.15
C PRO A 116 -35.89 4.05 3.67
N LYS A 117 -36.33 3.76 4.90
CA LYS A 117 -36.00 2.50 5.62
C LYS A 117 -36.20 1.21 4.82
N PRO A 118 -37.30 1.03 4.01
CA PRO A 118 -37.43 -0.19 3.19
C PRO A 118 -36.31 -0.31 2.15
N LYS A 119 -35.96 0.78 1.46
CA LYS A 119 -34.88 0.81 0.46
C LYS A 119 -33.52 0.59 1.11
N ALA A 120 -33.26 1.20 2.28
CA ALA A 120 -32.04 1.01 3.04
C ALA A 120 -31.84 -0.47 3.44
N ARG A 121 -32.91 -1.13 3.94
CA ARG A 121 -32.87 -2.54 4.30
C ARG A 121 -32.66 -3.46 3.09
N GLN A 122 -33.32 -3.18 1.97
CA GLN A 122 -33.11 -3.93 0.74
C GLN A 122 -31.64 -3.84 0.29
N ARG A 123 -31.09 -2.62 0.20
CA ARG A 123 -29.70 -2.40 -0.18
C ARG A 123 -28.72 -3.05 0.78
N ALA A 124 -28.96 -2.97 2.08
CA ALA A 124 -28.14 -3.62 3.09
C ALA A 124 -28.12 -5.16 2.93
N LYS A 125 -29.23 -5.79 2.61
CA LYS A 125 -29.31 -7.24 2.33
C LYS A 125 -28.52 -7.63 1.08
N GLU A 126 -28.62 -6.85 0.01
CA GLU A 126 -27.81 -7.06 -1.21
C GLU A 126 -26.33 -7.01 -0.90
N LEU A 127 -25.89 -6.05 -0.07
CA LEU A 127 -24.49 -5.92 0.34
C LEU A 127 -24.04 -7.02 1.29
N LEU A 128 -24.89 -7.46 2.23
CA LEU A 128 -24.58 -8.62 3.07
C LEU A 128 -24.46 -9.90 2.24
N ASN A 129 -25.26 -10.05 1.19
CA ASN A 129 -25.09 -11.14 0.24
C ASN A 129 -23.77 -11.03 -0.54
N LEU A 130 -23.40 -9.83 -1.00
CA LEU A 130 -22.13 -9.56 -1.69
C LEU A 130 -20.91 -9.97 -0.85
N VAL A 131 -20.95 -9.74 0.46
CA VAL A 131 -19.85 -10.07 1.38
C VAL A 131 -19.99 -11.47 2.01
N GLY A 132 -20.99 -12.26 1.60
CA GLY A 132 -21.19 -13.65 2.05
C GLY A 132 -21.69 -13.78 3.50
N LEU A 133 -22.57 -12.87 3.95
CA LEU A 133 -23.10 -12.84 5.33
C LEU A 133 -24.63 -12.74 5.38
N SER A 134 -25.34 -13.25 4.37
CA SER A 134 -26.81 -13.22 4.30
C SER A 134 -27.47 -13.95 5.46
N ASP A 135 -26.83 -15.01 5.98
CA ASP A 135 -27.32 -15.82 7.11
C ASP A 135 -27.11 -15.14 8.49
N ARG A 136 -26.38 -14.02 8.53
CA ARG A 136 -25.98 -13.30 9.74
C ARG A 136 -26.69 -11.98 9.96
N GLU A 137 -27.71 -11.64 9.18
CA GLU A 137 -28.41 -10.33 9.25
C GLU A 137 -28.78 -9.88 10.68
N LYS A 138 -29.23 -10.82 11.51
CA LYS A 138 -29.72 -10.58 12.87
C LYS A 138 -28.63 -10.69 13.95
N ALA A 139 -27.43 -11.17 13.58
CA ALA A 139 -26.32 -11.30 14.53
C ALA A 139 -25.80 -9.92 14.98
N TYR A 140 -25.16 -9.87 16.14
CA TYR A 140 -24.50 -8.68 16.67
C TYR A 140 -22.99 -8.78 16.49
N PRO A 141 -22.25 -7.66 16.47
CA PRO A 141 -20.79 -7.66 16.26
C PRO A 141 -20.03 -8.59 17.21
N ALA A 142 -20.46 -8.74 18.46
CA ALA A 142 -19.83 -9.64 19.45
C ALA A 142 -19.88 -11.12 19.06
N GLN A 143 -20.80 -11.51 18.17
CA GLN A 143 -21.01 -12.89 17.71
C GLN A 143 -20.22 -13.23 16.44
N LEU A 144 -19.42 -12.30 15.91
CA LEU A 144 -18.69 -12.45 14.67
C LEU A 144 -17.19 -12.62 14.90
N SER A 145 -16.54 -13.42 14.01
CA SER A 145 -15.08 -13.46 13.89
C SER A 145 -14.53 -12.13 13.37
N GLY A 146 -13.21 -11.90 13.49
CA GLY A 146 -12.53 -10.71 12.96
C GLY A 146 -12.79 -10.50 11.47
N GLY A 147 -12.63 -11.53 10.64
CA GLY A 147 -12.90 -11.48 9.22
C GLY A 147 -14.36 -11.20 8.87
N GLN A 148 -15.31 -11.75 9.65
CA GLN A 148 -16.73 -11.44 9.47
C GLN A 148 -17.03 -9.97 9.83
N LYS A 149 -16.47 -9.44 10.93
CA LYS A 149 -16.58 -8.02 11.28
C LYS A 149 -16.04 -7.13 10.18
N GLN A 150 -14.90 -7.49 9.57
CA GLN A 150 -14.32 -6.76 8.46
C GLN A 150 -15.23 -6.76 7.22
N ARG A 151 -15.82 -7.90 6.86
CA ARG A 151 -16.80 -7.99 5.77
C ARG A 151 -18.02 -7.09 6.00
N VAL A 152 -18.52 -7.00 7.24
CA VAL A 152 -19.59 -6.06 7.60
C VAL A 152 -19.12 -4.60 7.48
N ALA A 153 -17.91 -4.28 7.92
CA ALA A 153 -17.35 -2.94 7.81
C ALA A 153 -17.20 -2.51 6.34
N ILE A 154 -16.79 -3.44 5.46
CA ILE A 154 -16.75 -3.23 4.00
C ILE A 154 -18.16 -2.97 3.46
N ALA A 155 -19.14 -3.85 3.74
CA ALA A 155 -20.52 -3.68 3.30
C ALA A 155 -21.09 -2.32 3.73
N ARG A 156 -20.83 -1.91 4.97
CA ARG A 156 -21.22 -0.59 5.50
C ARG A 156 -20.54 0.55 4.76
N ALA A 157 -19.24 0.44 4.48
CA ALA A 157 -18.48 1.49 3.81
C ALA A 157 -18.94 1.73 2.36
N VAL A 158 -19.42 0.68 1.65
CA VAL A 158 -19.90 0.79 0.27
C VAL A 158 -21.45 0.97 0.17
N ALA A 159 -22.14 1.09 1.31
CA ALA A 159 -23.61 1.14 1.33
C ALA A 159 -24.19 2.31 0.52
N THR A 160 -23.57 3.49 0.62
CA THR A 160 -23.98 4.72 -0.09
C THR A 160 -23.55 4.76 -1.55
N ASN A 161 -22.95 3.69 -2.07
CA ASN A 161 -22.36 3.64 -3.40
C ASN A 161 -21.31 4.75 -3.61
N PRO A 162 -20.26 4.79 -2.76
CA PRO A 162 -19.25 5.85 -2.83
C PRO A 162 -18.42 5.75 -4.11
N LYS A 163 -17.78 6.86 -4.50
CA LYS A 163 -16.83 6.91 -5.63
C LYS A 163 -15.40 6.55 -5.20
N LEU A 164 -15.12 6.73 -3.92
CA LEU A 164 -13.82 6.47 -3.29
C LEU A 164 -14.00 5.61 -2.04
N LEU A 165 -13.19 4.57 -1.90
CA LEU A 165 -13.09 3.73 -0.71
C LEU A 165 -11.71 3.89 -0.09
N LEU A 166 -11.64 4.33 1.15
CA LEU A 166 -10.41 4.48 1.93
C LEU A 166 -10.28 3.28 2.89
N CYS A 167 -9.17 2.55 2.81
CA CYS A 167 -8.88 1.38 3.63
C CYS A 167 -7.68 1.69 4.53
N ASP A 168 -7.91 2.05 5.79
CA ASP A 168 -6.86 2.34 6.77
C ASP A 168 -6.51 1.07 7.53
N GLU A 169 -5.38 0.43 7.17
CA GLU A 169 -4.88 -0.83 7.73
C GLU A 169 -5.96 -1.92 7.88
N ALA A 170 -6.80 -2.06 6.87
CA ALA A 170 -8.01 -2.90 6.88
C ALA A 170 -7.77 -4.40 7.13
N THR A 171 -6.51 -4.87 7.14
CA THR A 171 -6.14 -6.29 7.28
C THR A 171 -5.18 -6.57 8.42
N SER A 172 -4.67 -5.55 9.12
CA SER A 172 -3.60 -5.67 10.13
C SER A 172 -3.95 -6.57 11.34
N ALA A 173 -5.24 -6.78 11.61
CA ALA A 173 -5.72 -7.62 12.73
C ALA A 173 -6.22 -9.01 12.29
N LEU A 174 -5.93 -9.44 11.05
CA LEU A 174 -6.44 -10.66 10.45
C LEU A 174 -5.32 -11.67 10.17
N ASP A 175 -5.65 -12.95 10.18
CA ASP A 175 -4.74 -14.00 9.73
C ASP A 175 -4.50 -13.93 8.20
N PRO A 176 -3.39 -14.52 7.68
CA PRO A 176 -3.05 -14.41 6.26
C PRO A 176 -4.11 -14.91 5.28
N ASN A 177 -4.83 -15.96 5.61
CA ASN A 177 -5.88 -16.52 4.74
C ASN A 177 -7.09 -15.58 4.70
N THR A 178 -7.51 -15.06 5.85
CA THR A 178 -8.58 -14.07 5.94
C THR A 178 -8.18 -12.77 5.25
N THR A 179 -6.93 -12.31 5.43
CA THR A 179 -6.38 -11.15 4.72
C THR A 179 -6.54 -11.29 3.22
N LYS A 180 -6.11 -12.42 2.63
CA LYS A 180 -6.26 -12.68 1.20
C LYS A 180 -7.73 -12.57 0.75
N GLN A 181 -8.65 -13.21 1.48
CA GLN A 181 -10.09 -13.16 1.16
C GLN A 181 -10.67 -11.73 1.20
N ILE A 182 -10.21 -10.90 2.14
CA ILE A 182 -10.64 -9.50 2.25
C ILE A 182 -10.08 -8.67 1.09
N LEU A 183 -8.82 -8.88 0.71
CA LEU A 183 -8.20 -8.20 -0.43
C LEU A 183 -8.87 -8.58 -1.75
N ASP A 184 -9.16 -9.86 -1.96
CA ASP A 184 -9.93 -10.34 -3.12
C ASP A 184 -11.33 -9.70 -3.18
N LEU A 185 -12.01 -9.60 -2.03
CA LEU A 185 -13.31 -8.93 -1.93
C LEU A 185 -13.22 -7.44 -2.29
N ILE A 186 -12.20 -6.72 -1.83
CA ILE A 186 -11.97 -5.31 -2.18
C ILE A 186 -11.74 -5.15 -3.69
N LYS A 187 -10.92 -6.03 -4.28
CA LYS A 187 -10.66 -6.05 -5.72
C LYS A 187 -11.93 -6.32 -6.55
N ASP A 188 -12.76 -7.24 -6.08
CA ASP A 188 -14.06 -7.54 -6.68
C ASP A 188 -15.02 -6.33 -6.62
N ILE A 189 -15.06 -5.66 -5.47
CA ILE A 189 -15.88 -4.46 -5.27
C ILE A 189 -15.39 -3.33 -6.19
N ASN A 190 -14.08 -3.08 -6.27
CA ASN A 190 -13.51 -2.11 -7.19
C ASN A 190 -13.97 -2.37 -8.62
N LYS A 191 -13.80 -3.61 -9.12
CA LYS A 191 -14.18 -3.99 -10.49
C LYS A 191 -15.69 -3.93 -10.75
N LYS A 192 -16.52 -4.46 -9.82
CA LYS A 192 -17.97 -4.55 -10.01
C LYS A 192 -18.69 -3.21 -9.87
N MET A 193 -18.20 -2.35 -8.99
CA MET A 193 -18.82 -1.05 -8.70
C MET A 193 -18.11 0.12 -9.37
N GLY A 194 -16.92 -0.07 -9.96
CA GLY A 194 -16.12 0.98 -10.61
C GLY A 194 -15.61 2.04 -9.63
N ILE A 195 -15.46 1.70 -8.34
CA ILE A 195 -15.00 2.64 -7.30
C ILE A 195 -13.48 2.67 -7.23
N THR A 196 -12.91 3.86 -7.00
CA THR A 196 -11.48 4.00 -6.69
C THR A 196 -11.23 3.55 -5.26
N VAL A 197 -10.11 2.86 -5.03
CA VAL A 197 -9.73 2.38 -3.69
C VAL A 197 -8.36 2.95 -3.30
N ILE A 198 -8.23 3.44 -2.08
CA ILE A 198 -6.93 3.79 -1.48
C ILE A 198 -6.68 2.82 -0.33
N VAL A 199 -5.59 2.07 -0.41
CA VAL A 199 -5.19 1.09 0.60
C VAL A 199 -3.96 1.59 1.34
N ILE A 200 -4.09 1.71 2.66
CA ILE A 200 -2.98 2.05 3.53
C ILE A 200 -2.53 0.82 4.30
N THR A 201 -1.24 0.59 4.28
CA THR A 201 -0.63 -0.54 4.97
C THR A 201 0.85 -0.27 5.23
N HIS A 202 1.44 -1.06 6.10
CA HIS A 202 2.90 -1.19 6.26
C HIS A 202 3.41 -2.50 5.64
N GLU A 203 2.51 -3.32 5.06
CA GLU A 203 2.84 -4.62 4.47
C GLU A 203 2.96 -4.52 2.95
N MET A 204 4.17 -4.70 2.40
CA MET A 204 4.41 -4.70 0.96
C MET A 204 3.58 -5.76 0.23
N LYS A 205 3.39 -6.95 0.85
CA LYS A 205 2.58 -8.04 0.29
C LYS A 205 1.14 -7.65 0.00
N VAL A 206 0.55 -6.75 0.78
CA VAL A 206 -0.80 -6.23 0.54
C VAL A 206 -0.81 -5.35 -0.71
N ILE A 207 0.17 -4.44 -0.83
CA ILE A 207 0.31 -3.56 -2.00
C ILE A 207 0.44 -4.39 -3.28
N GLU A 208 1.35 -5.36 -3.29
CA GLU A 208 1.62 -6.23 -4.43
C GLU A 208 0.40 -7.04 -4.88
N SER A 209 -0.46 -7.42 -3.94
CA SER A 209 -1.58 -8.33 -4.23
C SER A 209 -2.75 -7.65 -4.95
N ILE A 210 -2.98 -6.36 -4.71
CA ILE A 210 -4.18 -5.70 -5.24
C ILE A 210 -3.97 -4.31 -5.84
N CYS A 211 -2.86 -3.61 -5.56
CA CYS A 211 -2.68 -2.22 -5.99
C CYS A 211 -2.11 -2.13 -7.42
N ASP A 212 -2.56 -1.13 -8.16
CA ASP A 212 -2.04 -0.81 -9.50
C ASP A 212 -0.82 0.13 -9.39
N ARG A 213 -0.90 1.13 -8.51
CA ARG A 213 0.15 2.10 -8.21
C ARG A 213 0.31 2.25 -6.71
N VAL A 214 1.47 2.74 -6.29
CA VAL A 214 1.79 2.95 -4.88
C VAL A 214 2.57 4.25 -4.67
N ALA A 215 2.33 4.91 -3.53
CA ALA A 215 3.18 5.95 -2.96
C ALA A 215 3.88 5.42 -1.72
N ILE A 216 5.19 5.60 -1.65
CA ILE A 216 5.99 5.32 -0.47
C ILE A 216 6.15 6.62 0.33
N ILE A 217 5.77 6.60 1.61
CA ILE A 217 5.89 7.75 2.52
C ILE A 217 6.99 7.49 3.53
N GLU A 218 7.88 8.45 3.64
CA GLU A 218 8.94 8.51 4.64
C GLU A 218 9.09 9.92 5.19
N ASN A 219 9.31 10.04 6.51
CA ASN A 219 9.55 11.34 7.16
C ASN A 219 8.55 12.43 6.75
N SER A 220 7.25 12.08 6.76
CA SER A 220 6.14 12.99 6.42
C SER A 220 6.08 13.45 4.96
N LYS A 221 6.91 12.90 4.06
CA LYS A 221 6.99 13.23 2.62
C LYS A 221 6.73 12.00 1.76
N ILE A 222 6.36 12.23 0.51
CA ILE A 222 6.37 11.18 -0.49
C ILE A 222 7.81 10.99 -0.98
N ALA A 223 8.35 9.80 -0.75
CA ALA A 223 9.70 9.43 -1.20
C ALA A 223 9.65 8.92 -2.66
N GLU A 224 8.61 8.19 -3.04
CA GLU A 224 8.49 7.58 -4.36
C GLU A 224 7.04 7.31 -4.73
N VAL A 225 6.69 7.43 -6.02
CA VAL A 225 5.37 7.08 -6.57
C VAL A 225 5.54 6.43 -7.93
N GLY A 226 4.90 5.29 -8.14
CA GLY A 226 4.93 4.60 -9.43
C GLY A 226 3.94 3.45 -9.51
N LYS A 227 3.98 2.69 -10.60
CA LYS A 227 3.30 1.42 -10.67
C LYS A 227 3.94 0.43 -9.71
N VAL A 228 3.15 -0.48 -9.16
CA VAL A 228 3.65 -1.49 -8.22
C VAL A 228 4.73 -2.35 -8.87
N GLU A 229 4.52 -2.77 -10.12
CA GLU A 229 5.49 -3.56 -10.88
C GLU A 229 6.84 -2.88 -11.04
N ASP A 230 6.85 -1.56 -11.35
CA ASP A 230 8.08 -0.79 -11.58
C ASP A 230 8.84 -0.58 -10.27
N ILE A 231 8.14 -0.15 -9.20
CA ILE A 231 8.74 0.07 -7.88
C ILE A 231 9.24 -1.25 -7.27
N PHE A 232 8.55 -2.36 -7.54
CA PHE A 232 8.97 -3.66 -7.05
C PHE A 232 10.22 -4.17 -7.79
N ALA A 233 10.31 -3.94 -9.10
CA ALA A 233 11.46 -4.34 -9.89
C ALA A 233 12.70 -3.49 -9.57
N ASP A 234 12.55 -2.15 -9.55
CA ASP A 234 13.66 -1.21 -9.36
C ASP A 234 13.29 -0.01 -8.46
N PRO A 235 13.26 -0.21 -7.11
CA PRO A 235 12.97 0.88 -6.18
C PRO A 235 14.08 1.93 -6.21
N GLN A 236 13.71 3.20 -6.43
CA GLN A 236 14.66 4.31 -6.52
C GLN A 236 14.96 4.93 -5.16
N SER A 237 13.97 4.97 -4.26
CA SER A 237 14.15 5.53 -2.92
C SER A 237 14.82 4.55 -1.97
N GLU A 238 15.61 5.04 -1.01
CA GLU A 238 16.25 4.21 0.02
C GLU A 238 15.21 3.44 0.86
N ILE A 239 14.11 4.10 1.21
CA ILE A 239 13.02 3.43 1.92
C ILE A 239 12.33 2.37 1.06
N GLY A 240 12.19 2.61 -0.26
CA GLY A 240 11.68 1.62 -1.21
C GLY A 240 12.56 0.37 -1.26
N LYS A 241 13.87 0.57 -1.38
CA LYS A 241 14.85 -0.52 -1.30
C LYS A 241 14.72 -1.29 0.01
N LYS A 242 14.65 -0.59 1.15
CA LYS A 242 14.49 -1.21 2.47
C LYS A 242 13.18 -2.01 2.60
N LEU A 243 12.06 -1.49 2.12
CA LEU A 243 10.76 -2.17 2.19
C LEU A 243 10.67 -3.40 1.28
N ILE A 244 11.35 -3.38 0.13
CA ILE A 244 11.29 -4.43 -0.89
C ILE A 244 12.38 -5.46 -0.69
N LEU A 245 13.63 -5.02 -0.47
CA LEU A 245 14.78 -5.90 -0.30
C LEU A 245 14.89 -6.45 1.14
N GLY A 246 14.18 -5.83 2.10
CA GLY A 246 14.13 -6.28 3.49
C GLY A 246 15.51 -6.35 4.15
N ASP A 247 15.63 -7.25 5.13
CA ASP A 247 16.85 -7.44 5.94
C ASP A 247 18.07 -7.95 5.16
N VAL A 248 17.94 -8.22 3.85
CA VAL A 248 19.10 -8.63 3.02
C VAL A 248 20.16 -7.53 2.98
N MET A 249 19.72 -6.27 2.99
CA MET A 249 20.63 -5.12 3.04
C MET A 249 21.29 -4.93 4.43
N GLU A 250 20.71 -5.49 5.49
CA GLU A 250 21.22 -5.35 6.87
C GLU A 250 22.16 -6.49 7.29
N ARG A 251 22.29 -7.59 6.49
CA ARG A 251 23.18 -8.71 6.82
C ARG A 251 24.64 -8.36 6.55
N LYS A 252 25.32 -7.89 7.58
CA LYS A 252 26.77 -7.53 7.57
C LYS A 252 27.74 -8.72 7.37
N GLU A 253 27.26 -9.95 7.37
CA GLU A 253 28.09 -11.17 7.32
C GLU A 253 28.39 -11.66 5.90
N ILE A 254 28.05 -10.89 4.85
CA ILE A 254 28.28 -11.33 3.48
C ILE A 254 29.71 -11.03 3.08
N VAL A 255 30.54 -12.05 3.23
CA VAL A 255 31.97 -12.12 2.92
C VAL A 255 32.26 -11.74 1.45
N SER A 256 33.51 -11.32 1.17
CA SER A 256 34.17 -10.92 -0.09
C SER A 256 33.53 -11.42 -1.41
N GLY A 257 33.48 -10.58 -2.44
CA GLY A 257 33.01 -10.87 -3.79
C GLY A 257 32.03 -9.82 -4.30
N VAL A 258 31.86 -9.77 -5.63
CA VAL A 258 30.92 -8.85 -6.28
C VAL A 258 29.50 -9.36 -6.07
N LYS A 259 28.58 -8.45 -5.78
CA LYS A 259 27.16 -8.75 -5.60
C LYS A 259 26.37 -8.08 -6.71
N LEU A 260 25.62 -8.89 -7.45
CA LEU A 260 24.78 -8.42 -8.54
C LEU A 260 23.31 -8.61 -8.16
N ARG A 261 22.52 -7.55 -8.28
CA ARG A 261 21.06 -7.62 -8.27
C ARG A 261 20.58 -7.78 -9.71
N ILE A 262 19.98 -8.91 -10.03
CA ILE A 262 19.37 -9.21 -11.33
C ILE A 262 17.88 -8.93 -11.23
N GLU A 263 17.33 -8.22 -12.22
CA GLU A 263 15.93 -7.80 -12.26
C GLU A 263 15.13 -8.62 -13.27
N PHE A 264 13.98 -9.12 -12.85
CA PHE A 264 13.02 -9.84 -13.69
C PHE A 264 11.83 -8.93 -13.97
N ASP A 265 11.69 -8.50 -15.22
CA ASP A 265 10.67 -7.53 -15.67
C ASP A 265 9.47 -8.17 -16.40
N GLY A 266 9.27 -9.45 -16.21
CA GLY A 266 8.20 -10.22 -16.83
C GLY A 266 8.53 -10.82 -18.20
N ARG A 267 9.53 -10.31 -18.92
CA ARG A 267 9.92 -10.82 -20.26
C ARG A 267 10.75 -12.09 -20.19
N SER A 268 11.59 -12.21 -19.18
CA SER A 268 12.52 -13.34 -18.96
C SER A 268 12.02 -14.37 -17.95
N SER A 269 10.76 -14.29 -17.54
CA SER A 269 10.18 -15.02 -16.41
C SER A 269 10.22 -16.53 -16.51
N PHE A 270 10.25 -17.05 -17.73
CA PHE A 270 10.21 -18.48 -18.00
C PHE A 270 11.57 -19.06 -18.45
N GLU A 271 12.60 -18.22 -18.55
CA GLU A 271 13.93 -18.66 -18.91
C GLU A 271 14.75 -19.00 -17.65
N PRO A 272 15.51 -20.11 -17.65
CA PRO A 272 16.38 -20.46 -16.53
C PRO A 272 17.68 -19.64 -16.56
N VAL A 273 17.53 -18.28 -16.43
CA VAL A 273 18.61 -17.30 -16.56
C VAL A 273 19.84 -17.67 -15.73
N LEU A 274 19.64 -17.95 -14.42
CA LEU A 274 20.75 -18.27 -13.53
C LEU A 274 21.45 -19.58 -13.91
N SER A 275 20.66 -20.63 -14.19
CA SER A 275 21.24 -21.93 -14.58
C SER A 275 21.99 -21.85 -15.90
N ASN A 276 21.43 -21.12 -16.89
CA ASN A 276 22.10 -20.91 -18.17
C ASN A 276 23.38 -20.09 -18.01
N MET A 277 23.38 -19.06 -17.17
CA MET A 277 24.57 -18.26 -16.86
C MET A 277 25.65 -19.12 -16.22
N ILE A 278 25.33 -19.91 -15.19
CA ILE A 278 26.29 -20.79 -14.51
C ILE A 278 26.89 -21.78 -15.48
N LEU A 279 26.07 -22.44 -16.30
CA LEU A 279 26.54 -23.45 -17.26
C LEU A 279 27.33 -22.83 -18.42
N SER A 280 26.94 -21.67 -18.92
CA SER A 280 27.61 -21.05 -20.07
C SER A 280 28.92 -20.36 -19.70
N CYS A 281 29.02 -19.81 -18.50
CA CYS A 281 30.18 -19.08 -18.02
C CYS A 281 31.14 -19.95 -17.19
N ASP A 282 30.68 -21.12 -16.77
CA ASP A 282 31.44 -22.05 -15.85
C ASP A 282 31.85 -21.31 -14.56
N ILE A 283 30.86 -20.63 -13.91
CA ILE A 283 31.10 -19.84 -12.72
C ILE A 283 30.26 -20.33 -11.55
N PRO A 284 30.84 -20.45 -10.35
CA PRO A 284 30.07 -20.70 -9.12
C PRO A 284 29.34 -19.41 -8.69
N VAL A 285 28.08 -19.55 -8.32
CA VAL A 285 27.24 -18.44 -7.88
C VAL A 285 26.57 -18.79 -6.58
N ASN A 286 26.68 -17.91 -5.59
CA ASN A 286 25.90 -18.01 -4.36
C ASN A 286 24.65 -17.12 -4.46
N ILE A 287 23.46 -17.66 -4.14
CA ILE A 287 22.21 -16.90 -4.10
C ILE A 287 22.04 -16.35 -2.69
N LEU A 288 22.11 -15.03 -2.55
CA LEU A 288 21.92 -14.35 -1.28
C LEU A 288 20.45 -14.06 -1.00
N TYR A 289 19.71 -13.76 -2.08
CA TYR A 289 18.30 -13.48 -2.03
C TYR A 289 17.64 -13.78 -3.37
N ALA A 290 16.41 -14.25 -3.35
CA ALA A 290 15.61 -14.40 -4.55
C ALA A 290 14.12 -14.21 -4.19
N GLN A 291 13.49 -13.29 -4.86
CA GLN A 291 12.05 -13.10 -4.76
C GLN A 291 11.50 -12.79 -6.15
N THR A 292 10.65 -13.68 -6.63
CA THR A 292 9.90 -13.49 -7.86
C THR A 292 8.42 -13.67 -7.58
N LYS A 293 7.57 -12.89 -8.23
CA LYS A 293 6.12 -12.95 -8.08
C LYS A 293 5.43 -12.87 -9.43
N ASP A 294 4.32 -13.57 -9.51
CA ASP A 294 3.39 -13.43 -10.63
C ASP A 294 2.54 -12.17 -10.44
N ILE A 295 2.69 -11.20 -11.34
CA ILE A 295 1.87 -10.00 -11.42
C ILE A 295 1.25 -9.99 -12.82
N GLY A 296 -0.06 -10.23 -12.89
CA GLY A 296 -0.77 -10.21 -14.16
C GLY A 296 -0.39 -11.32 -15.14
N GLY A 297 0.14 -12.46 -14.68
CA GLY A 297 0.58 -13.58 -15.51
C GLY A 297 2.03 -13.50 -15.97
N SER A 298 2.81 -12.54 -15.46
CA SER A 298 4.24 -12.38 -15.70
C SER A 298 5.01 -12.37 -14.38
N ALA A 299 6.18 -13.00 -14.33
CA ALA A 299 7.00 -13.00 -13.13
C ALA A 299 7.87 -11.74 -13.08
N TYR A 300 7.64 -10.93 -12.06
CA TYR A 300 8.43 -9.77 -11.69
C TYR A 300 9.22 -10.08 -10.43
N GLY A 301 10.39 -9.46 -10.28
CA GLY A 301 11.17 -9.61 -9.05
C GLY A 301 12.65 -9.38 -9.25
N HIS A 302 13.40 -9.75 -8.25
CA HIS A 302 14.85 -9.61 -8.28
C HIS A 302 15.53 -10.76 -7.56
N MET A 303 16.78 -10.98 -7.94
CA MET A 303 17.66 -11.95 -7.33
C MET A 303 18.99 -11.28 -7.02
N ILE A 304 19.50 -11.45 -5.81
CA ILE A 304 20.84 -10.99 -5.43
C ILE A 304 21.75 -12.20 -5.41
N ILE A 305 22.76 -12.18 -6.25
CA ILE A 305 23.78 -13.20 -6.34
C ILE A 305 25.14 -12.65 -5.90
N GLN A 306 25.99 -13.55 -5.42
CA GLN A 306 27.38 -13.26 -5.09
C GLN A 306 28.31 -14.09 -5.97
N ILE A 307 29.33 -13.42 -6.52
CA ILE A 307 30.35 -14.01 -7.38
C ILE A 307 31.73 -13.73 -6.75
N SER A 308 32.57 -14.73 -6.63
CA SER A 308 33.77 -14.64 -5.80
C SER A 308 35.02 -14.08 -6.47
N GLY A 309 35.05 -13.94 -7.81
CA GLY A 309 36.20 -13.48 -8.57
C GLY A 309 35.88 -12.36 -9.56
N GLU A 310 36.85 -11.49 -9.84
CA GLU A 310 36.69 -10.40 -10.81
C GLU A 310 36.50 -10.92 -12.26
N GLU A 311 37.18 -12.01 -12.63
CA GLU A 311 37.03 -12.60 -13.97
C GLU A 311 35.68 -13.25 -14.13
N GLU A 312 35.21 -13.96 -13.10
CA GLU A 312 33.88 -14.57 -13.05
C GLU A 312 32.77 -13.53 -13.09
N ASP A 313 32.94 -12.41 -12.39
CA ASP A 313 32.01 -11.27 -12.43
C ASP A 313 31.89 -10.70 -13.85
N GLN A 314 33.01 -10.48 -14.53
CA GLN A 314 32.98 -9.99 -15.89
C GLN A 314 32.32 -10.97 -16.87
N LYS A 315 32.49 -12.28 -16.68
CA LYS A 315 31.79 -13.29 -17.49
C LYS A 315 30.28 -13.23 -17.27
N ALA A 316 29.85 -13.13 -16.01
CA ALA A 316 28.44 -13.01 -15.66
C ALA A 316 27.80 -11.76 -16.25
N LYS A 317 28.45 -10.60 -16.11
CA LYS A 317 27.95 -9.33 -16.68
C LYS A 317 27.83 -9.41 -18.20
N ARG A 318 28.83 -9.93 -18.94
CA ARG A 318 28.75 -10.13 -20.39
C ARG A 318 27.60 -11.04 -20.79
N TYR A 319 27.36 -12.12 -20.02
CA TYR A 319 26.23 -12.99 -20.27
C TYR A 319 24.91 -12.27 -20.10
N LEU A 320 24.70 -11.54 -18.98
CA LEU A 320 23.49 -10.77 -18.70
C LEU A 320 23.25 -9.71 -19.77
N ASP A 321 24.30 -9.00 -20.22
CA ASP A 321 24.23 -8.04 -21.32
C ASP A 321 23.79 -8.70 -22.65
N SER A 322 24.32 -9.92 -22.92
CA SER A 322 23.99 -10.65 -24.16
C SER A 322 22.51 -11.03 -24.27
N ILE A 323 21.86 -11.28 -23.15
CA ILE A 323 20.42 -11.58 -23.05
C ILE A 323 19.58 -10.36 -22.71
N LYS A 324 20.18 -9.17 -22.65
CA LYS A 324 19.53 -7.88 -22.30
C LYS A 324 18.82 -7.90 -20.95
N MET A 325 19.43 -8.56 -19.98
CA MET A 325 18.91 -8.64 -18.61
C MET A 325 19.40 -7.44 -17.81
N SER A 326 18.49 -6.76 -17.11
CA SER A 326 18.85 -5.65 -16.23
C SER A 326 19.52 -6.18 -14.96
N TYR A 327 20.62 -5.56 -14.58
CA TYR A 327 21.31 -5.86 -13.33
C TYR A 327 21.99 -4.61 -12.76
N HIS A 328 22.19 -4.61 -11.44
CA HIS A 328 22.90 -3.57 -10.70
C HIS A 328 23.95 -4.21 -9.77
N GLU A 329 25.13 -3.61 -9.75
CA GLU A 329 26.16 -3.96 -8.75
C GLU A 329 25.79 -3.32 -7.41
N LEU A 330 25.83 -4.12 -6.33
CA LEU A 330 25.55 -3.64 -4.99
C LEU A 330 26.87 -3.45 -4.23
N ASP A 331 27.15 -2.19 -3.87
CA ASP A 331 28.29 -1.84 -3.00
C ASP A 331 27.81 -1.79 -1.55
N PHE A 332 28.35 -2.66 -0.70
CA PHE A 332 28.11 -2.70 0.75
C PHE A 332 29.32 -2.14 1.52
N SER A 333 30.02 -1.14 0.95
CA SER A 333 31.12 -0.48 1.64
C SER A 333 30.65 0.29 2.88
N ASP A 334 31.44 0.20 3.94
CA ASP A 334 31.20 0.58 5.35
C ASP A 334 30.90 2.07 5.65
N ASN A 335 30.43 2.89 4.72
CA ASN A 335 30.31 4.35 4.91
C ASN A 335 29.13 4.83 5.78
N ASP A 336 28.22 3.97 6.22
CA ASP A 336 27.11 4.40 7.10
C ASP A 336 27.39 4.27 8.61
N ASN A 337 28.53 3.68 9.01
CA ASN A 337 28.87 3.52 10.44
C ASN A 337 29.50 4.77 11.07
N GLU A 338 29.99 5.74 10.30
CA GLU A 338 30.57 6.96 10.89
C GLU A 338 29.51 7.99 11.32
N LYS A 339 28.34 8.00 10.69
CA LYS A 339 27.27 8.95 11.09
C LYS A 339 26.59 8.56 12.40
N ILE A 340 26.41 7.26 12.67
CA ILE A 340 25.73 6.79 13.90
C ILE A 340 26.66 6.90 15.11
N SER A 341 27.98 6.78 14.94
CA SER A 341 28.96 6.91 16.02
C SER A 341 29.22 8.35 16.44
N LEU A 342 28.96 9.33 15.58
CA LEU A 342 29.10 10.76 15.87
C LEU A 342 27.90 11.35 16.62
N GLU A 343 26.69 10.81 16.44
CA GLU A 343 25.53 11.24 17.22
C GLU A 343 25.53 10.70 18.64
N LYS A 344 26.04 9.47 18.87
CA LYS A 344 26.16 8.92 20.24
C LYS A 344 27.28 9.53 21.10
N ARG A 345 28.21 10.30 20.52
CA ARG A 345 29.27 11.02 21.27
C ARG A 345 28.91 12.47 21.65
N LYS A 346 27.71 12.91 21.34
CA LYS A 346 27.21 14.25 21.73
C LYS A 346 26.19 14.24 22.86
N GLU A 347 25.86 13.04 23.42
CA GLU A 347 24.96 12.87 24.55
C GLU A 347 25.66 12.36 25.83
N ASP A 348 27.01 12.37 25.90
CA ASP A 348 27.77 12.16 27.12
C ASP A 348 28.47 13.47 27.56
#